data_d490b918dd075120f0ae14100e192075
#
_entry.id   d490b918dd075120f0ae14100e192075
#
_cell.length_a   1.000
_cell.length_b   1.000
_cell.length_c   1.000
_cell.angle_alpha   90.00
_cell.angle_beta   90.00
_cell.angle_gamma   90.00
#
_symmetry.space_group_name_H-M   'P 1'
#
loop_
_entity.id
_entity.type
_entity.pdbx_description
1 polymer ?
#
loop_
_entity_poly.entity_id
_entity_poly.type
_entity_poly.pdbx_seq_one_letter_code
_entity_poly.pdbx_strand_id
1 'polypeptide(L)'
;MTTVEIWGARAGQTQSRLFEEIRQCREAGQRVLLLVPEQYTLQAERELVEQLHLPGLLDLDVLSPRRLGRRIRESAGHSPKAALDESGRRMALAQALSLKQEELHYYRRVALSPGLPEKLSTLLMDFQRTGLSSEEFAAYAEELPSGALKAKAHDLLLLWQTYDALIAERFQDEPTQQFELVERLPESGLMRDAAVFVYQFDMLPTPLCVLLAILLIVGG
;
A
#
# COMPACT_ATOMS: atom_id res chain seq x y z
N MET A 1 -18.70 -5.00 18.35
CA MET A 1 -19.24 -5.32 17.00
C MET A 1 -18.86 -4.18 16.08
N THR A 2 -17.98 -4.41 15.12
CA THR A 2 -17.54 -3.37 14.18
C THR A 2 -18.58 -3.21 13.08
N THR A 3 -19.06 -1.99 12.88
CA THR A 3 -20.01 -1.66 11.82
C THR A 3 -19.29 -0.86 10.74
N VAL A 4 -19.45 -1.22 9.47
CA VAL A 4 -18.98 -0.44 8.33
C VAL A 4 -20.17 0.15 7.61
N GLU A 5 -20.15 1.46 7.45
CA GLU A 5 -21.15 2.19 6.66
C GLU A 5 -20.47 2.82 5.44
N ILE A 6 -21.08 2.63 4.27
CA ILE A 6 -20.62 3.25 3.02
C ILE A 6 -21.65 4.29 2.62
N TRP A 7 -21.22 5.54 2.55
CA TRP A 7 -22.09 6.64 2.16
C TRP A 7 -21.77 7.12 0.75
N GLY A 8 -22.80 7.13 -0.08
CA GLY A 8 -22.75 7.76 -1.39
C GLY A 8 -23.78 8.89 -1.45
N ALA A 9 -23.35 10.07 -1.88
CA ALA A 9 -24.23 11.22 -2.06
C ALA A 9 -23.70 12.16 -3.15
N ARG A 10 -24.50 13.17 -3.52
CA ARG A 10 -24.04 14.23 -4.41
C ARG A 10 -22.92 15.04 -3.74
N ALA A 11 -22.07 15.68 -4.54
CA ALA A 11 -20.97 16.52 -4.08
C ALA A 11 -21.42 17.50 -2.96
N GLY A 12 -20.66 17.52 -1.87
CA GLY A 12 -20.91 18.37 -0.70
C GLY A 12 -21.79 17.77 0.41
N GLN A 13 -22.69 16.84 0.11
CA GLN A 13 -23.56 16.24 1.14
C GLN A 13 -22.82 15.23 2.02
N THR A 14 -21.89 14.46 1.44
CA THR A 14 -21.05 13.52 2.20
C THR A 14 -20.15 14.22 3.21
N GLN A 15 -19.65 15.41 2.89
CA GLN A 15 -18.78 16.17 3.78
C GLN A 15 -19.52 16.63 5.04
N SER A 16 -20.72 17.20 4.90
CA SER A 16 -21.52 17.66 6.05
C SER A 16 -21.88 16.50 6.98
N ARG A 17 -22.24 15.35 6.42
CA ARG A 17 -22.51 14.13 7.19
C ARG A 17 -21.25 13.64 7.89
N LEU A 18 -20.10 13.59 7.19
CA LEU A 18 -18.84 13.20 7.79
C LEU A 18 -18.49 14.03 9.03
N PHE A 19 -18.60 15.36 8.93
CA PHE A 19 -18.29 16.24 10.05
C PHE A 19 -19.25 16.07 11.22
N GLU A 20 -20.53 15.81 10.93
CA GLU A 20 -21.52 15.53 11.97
C GLU A 20 -21.22 14.24 12.73
N GLU A 21 -20.90 13.15 12.00
CA GLU A 21 -20.54 11.87 12.63
C GLU A 21 -19.23 11.98 13.42
N ILE A 22 -18.23 12.71 12.90
CA ILE A 22 -16.98 12.98 13.64
C ILE A 22 -17.28 13.76 14.93
N ARG A 23 -18.18 14.74 14.88
CA ARG A 23 -18.59 15.51 16.07
C ARG A 23 -19.21 14.59 17.11
N GLN A 24 -20.17 13.74 16.72
CA GLN A 24 -20.84 12.80 17.62
C GLN A 24 -19.87 11.81 18.26
N CYS A 25 -18.95 11.23 17.50
CA CYS A 25 -17.91 10.35 18.03
C CYS A 25 -17.05 11.05 19.08
N ARG A 26 -16.66 12.30 18.83
CA ARG A 26 -15.85 13.08 19.78
C ARG A 26 -16.64 13.48 21.04
N GLU A 27 -17.91 13.87 20.91
CA GLU A 27 -18.77 14.14 22.05
C GLU A 27 -19.00 12.90 22.92
N ALA A 28 -18.98 11.72 22.31
CA ALA A 28 -18.99 10.44 23.02
C ALA A 28 -17.63 10.08 23.66
N GLY A 29 -16.60 10.92 23.53
CA GLY A 29 -15.24 10.66 24.03
C GLY A 29 -14.47 9.61 23.24
N GLN A 30 -14.91 9.31 22.02
CA GLN A 30 -14.27 8.33 21.16
C GLN A 30 -13.15 8.98 20.34
N ARG A 31 -12.01 8.31 20.25
CA ARG A 31 -10.92 8.72 19.36
C ARG A 31 -11.34 8.60 17.90
N VAL A 32 -10.92 9.55 17.07
CA VAL A 32 -11.26 9.58 15.64
C VAL A 32 -10.00 9.49 14.78
N LEU A 33 -10.03 8.64 13.78
CA LEU A 33 -9.02 8.53 12.73
C LEU A 33 -9.68 8.85 11.39
N LEU A 34 -9.25 9.94 10.77
CA LEU A 34 -9.69 10.29 9.41
C LEU A 34 -8.57 9.96 8.41
N LEU A 35 -8.83 8.98 7.54
CA LEU A 35 -7.93 8.58 6.46
C LEU A 35 -8.29 9.35 5.19
N VAL A 36 -7.32 10.07 4.64
CA VAL A 36 -7.46 10.88 3.42
C VAL A 36 -6.24 10.71 2.51
N PRO A 37 -6.36 11.03 1.20
CA PRO A 37 -5.20 11.09 0.31
C PRO A 37 -4.12 12.05 0.82
N GLU A 38 -2.85 11.79 0.49
CA GLU A 38 -1.70 12.58 0.96
C GLU A 38 -1.87 14.09 0.68
N GLN A 39 -2.31 14.43 -0.53
CA GLN A 39 -2.50 15.81 -0.96
C GLN A 39 -3.65 16.53 -0.24
N TYR A 40 -4.57 15.81 0.37
CA TYR A 40 -5.75 16.36 1.04
C TYR A 40 -5.57 16.54 2.56
N THR A 41 -4.49 16.02 3.16
CA THR A 41 -4.31 16.00 4.62
C THR A 41 -4.41 17.38 5.26
N LEU A 42 -3.67 18.37 4.73
CA LEU A 42 -3.67 19.73 5.29
C LEU A 42 -5.03 20.40 5.13
N GLN A 43 -5.69 20.20 4.00
CA GLN A 43 -7.03 20.74 3.77
C GLN A 43 -8.05 20.13 4.73
N ALA A 44 -8.02 18.81 4.93
CA ALA A 44 -8.90 18.12 5.88
C ALA A 44 -8.68 18.60 7.32
N GLU A 45 -7.43 18.78 7.74
CA GLU A 45 -7.11 19.34 9.07
C GLU A 45 -7.72 20.75 9.25
N ARG A 46 -7.59 21.61 8.26
CA ARG A 46 -8.17 22.98 8.30
C ARG A 46 -9.69 22.95 8.31
N GLU A 47 -10.31 22.17 7.42
CA GLU A 47 -11.77 22.05 7.35
C GLU A 47 -12.35 21.51 8.66
N LEU A 48 -11.72 20.55 9.30
CA LEU A 48 -12.14 20.01 10.60
C LEU A 48 -12.07 21.09 11.70
N VAL A 49 -10.97 21.83 11.79
CA VAL A 49 -10.82 22.92 12.77
C VAL A 49 -11.87 24.00 12.56
N GLU A 50 -12.08 24.42 11.31
CA GLU A 50 -13.03 25.48 10.96
C GLU A 50 -14.49 25.05 11.19
N GLN A 51 -14.88 23.87 10.68
CA GLN A 51 -16.28 23.40 10.73
C GLN A 51 -16.71 22.92 12.12
N LEU A 52 -15.81 22.33 12.87
CA LEU A 52 -16.09 21.86 14.22
C LEU A 52 -15.73 22.88 15.31
N HIS A 53 -15.23 24.06 14.91
CA HIS A 53 -14.80 25.13 15.83
C HIS A 53 -13.83 24.64 16.91
N LEU A 54 -12.85 23.82 16.52
CA LEU A 54 -11.93 23.19 17.45
C LEU A 54 -10.77 24.11 17.81
N PRO A 55 -10.35 24.14 19.10
CA PRO A 55 -9.11 24.82 19.49
C PRO A 55 -7.85 24.07 19.00
N GLY A 56 -8.00 22.82 18.56
CA GLY A 56 -6.94 21.95 18.06
C GLY A 56 -7.45 20.54 17.76
N LEU A 57 -6.60 19.69 17.20
CA LEU A 57 -6.92 18.32 16.80
C LEU A 57 -6.51 17.32 17.90
N LEU A 58 -6.97 17.51 19.13
CA LEU A 58 -6.81 16.54 20.21
C LEU A 58 -7.81 15.40 19.98
N ASP A 59 -7.36 14.16 20.11
CA ASP A 59 -8.16 12.95 19.93
C ASP A 59 -8.75 12.75 18.51
N LEU A 60 -8.24 13.53 17.54
CA LEU A 60 -8.58 13.42 16.13
C LEU A 60 -7.28 13.41 15.30
N ASP A 61 -7.00 12.28 14.67
CA ASP A 61 -5.84 12.11 13.81
C ASP A 61 -6.27 12.15 12.33
N VAL A 62 -5.70 13.07 11.54
CA VAL A 62 -5.84 13.09 10.08
C VAL A 62 -4.61 12.44 9.47
N LEU A 63 -4.78 11.29 8.86
CA LEU A 63 -3.68 10.46 8.37
C LEU A 63 -3.83 10.16 6.87
N SER A 64 -2.74 10.26 6.14
CA SER A 64 -2.62 9.61 4.85
C SER A 64 -2.15 8.16 5.03
N PRO A 65 -2.26 7.29 4.01
CA PRO A 65 -1.72 5.93 4.07
C PRO A 65 -0.25 5.90 4.49
N ARG A 66 0.55 6.86 4.01
CA ARG A 66 1.96 7.01 4.38
C ARG A 66 2.17 7.39 5.85
N ARG A 67 1.39 8.35 6.35
CA ARG A 67 1.43 8.77 7.77
C ARG A 67 0.94 7.65 8.69
N LEU A 68 -0.11 6.93 8.29
CA LEU A 68 -0.60 5.74 9.01
C LEU A 68 0.49 4.67 9.11
N GLY A 69 1.14 4.33 7.99
CA GLY A 69 2.24 3.37 7.99
C GLY A 69 3.39 3.79 8.91
N ARG A 70 3.72 5.08 8.98
CA ARG A 70 4.71 5.59 9.94
C ARG A 70 4.26 5.39 11.39
N ARG A 71 3.00 5.71 11.73
CA ARG A 71 2.44 5.52 13.08
C ARG A 71 2.45 4.04 13.50
N ILE A 72 2.11 3.13 12.58
CA ILE A 72 2.17 1.68 12.85
C ILE A 72 3.61 1.26 13.17
N ARG A 73 4.60 1.71 12.39
CA ARG A 73 6.02 1.42 12.67
C ARG A 73 6.48 1.96 14.02
N GLU A 74 6.07 3.15 14.38
CA GLU A 74 6.41 3.79 15.66
C GLU A 74 5.83 3.01 16.85
N SER A 75 4.64 2.41 16.71
CA SER A 75 3.96 1.68 17.80
C SER A 75 4.24 0.17 17.81
N ALA A 76 4.30 -0.48 16.66
CA ALA A 76 4.50 -1.93 16.54
C ALA A 76 5.97 -2.34 16.28
N GLY A 77 6.89 -1.36 16.23
CA GLY A 77 8.30 -1.57 15.93
C GLY A 77 8.63 -1.52 14.43
N HIS A 78 9.90 -1.39 14.12
CA HIS A 78 10.41 -1.28 12.75
C HIS A 78 10.69 -2.66 12.16
N SER A 79 10.44 -2.83 10.87
CA SER A 79 11.07 -3.91 10.11
C SER A 79 12.59 -3.69 10.14
N PRO A 80 13.39 -4.72 10.37
CA PRO A 80 14.85 -4.60 10.32
C PRO A 80 15.38 -4.30 8.91
N LYS A 81 14.54 -4.45 7.90
CA LYS A 81 14.92 -4.24 6.49
C LYS A 81 14.77 -2.79 6.07
N ALA A 82 15.78 -2.29 5.35
CA ALA A 82 15.75 -0.94 4.80
C ALA A 82 14.79 -0.86 3.60
N ALA A 83 14.12 0.29 3.44
CA ALA A 83 13.34 0.56 2.24
C ALA A 83 14.27 0.64 1.02
N LEU A 84 13.93 -0.08 -0.04
CA LEU A 84 14.65 -0.03 -1.29
C LEU A 84 14.10 1.12 -2.14
N ASP A 85 14.98 2.06 -2.49
CA ASP A 85 14.61 3.16 -3.38
C ASP A 85 14.62 2.72 -4.86
N GLU A 86 14.16 3.61 -5.74
CA GLU A 86 14.08 3.33 -7.17
C GLU A 86 15.46 2.99 -7.78
N SER A 87 16.52 3.66 -7.33
CA SER A 87 17.88 3.39 -7.82
C SER A 87 18.35 2.01 -7.38
N GLY A 88 18.13 1.65 -6.13
CA GLY A 88 18.42 0.32 -5.60
C GLY A 88 17.67 -0.79 -6.33
N ARG A 89 16.37 -0.58 -6.62
CA ARG A 89 15.58 -1.53 -7.44
C ARG A 89 16.17 -1.73 -8.82
N ARG A 90 16.50 -0.65 -9.52
CA ARG A 90 17.11 -0.73 -10.85
C ARG A 90 18.46 -1.47 -10.82
N MET A 91 19.27 -1.22 -9.79
CA MET A 91 20.56 -1.93 -9.63
C MET A 91 20.35 -3.43 -9.36
N ALA A 92 19.43 -3.80 -8.49
CA ALA A 92 19.12 -5.20 -8.19
C ALA A 92 18.57 -5.93 -9.43
N LEU A 93 17.70 -5.28 -10.22
CA LEU A 93 17.18 -5.82 -11.47
C LEU A 93 18.25 -5.92 -12.56
N ALA A 94 19.16 -4.97 -12.65
CA ALA A 94 20.31 -5.06 -13.56
C ALA A 94 21.22 -6.25 -13.19
N GLN A 95 21.43 -6.47 -11.90
CA GLN A 95 22.15 -7.63 -11.40
C GLN A 95 21.41 -8.95 -11.71
N ALA A 96 20.10 -9.02 -11.47
CA ALA A 96 19.28 -10.20 -11.82
C ALA A 96 19.36 -10.52 -13.32
N LEU A 97 19.24 -9.53 -14.19
CA LEU A 97 19.40 -9.66 -15.64
C LEU A 97 20.78 -10.21 -16.03
N SER A 98 21.83 -9.69 -15.41
CA SER A 98 23.19 -10.15 -15.65
C SER A 98 23.40 -11.60 -15.19
N LEU A 99 22.91 -11.96 -14.02
CA LEU A 99 23.03 -13.32 -13.46
C LEU A 99 22.26 -14.36 -14.27
N LYS A 100 21.09 -13.98 -14.81
CA LYS A 100 20.18 -14.89 -15.49
C LYS A 100 20.20 -14.78 -17.02
N GLN A 101 21.08 -13.99 -17.61
CA GLN A 101 21.12 -13.69 -19.05
C GLN A 101 21.04 -14.97 -19.91
N GLU A 102 21.80 -16.01 -19.56
CA GLU A 102 21.86 -17.27 -20.35
C GLU A 102 20.59 -18.11 -20.20
N GLU A 103 19.84 -17.96 -19.11
CA GLU A 103 18.59 -18.66 -18.83
C GLU A 103 17.38 -17.97 -19.48
N LEU A 104 17.52 -16.69 -19.87
CA LEU A 104 16.45 -15.93 -20.51
C LEU A 104 16.23 -16.39 -21.97
N HIS A 105 14.97 -16.45 -22.36
CA HIS A 105 14.56 -16.79 -23.75
C HIS A 105 14.11 -15.54 -24.51
N TYR A 106 13.13 -14.83 -23.98
CA TYR A 106 12.52 -13.63 -24.60
C TYR A 106 13.41 -12.40 -24.47
N TYR A 107 13.93 -12.14 -23.27
CA TYR A 107 14.74 -10.94 -22.99
C TYR A 107 16.23 -11.13 -23.20
N ARG A 108 16.70 -12.31 -23.51
CA ARG A 108 18.14 -12.67 -23.66
C ARG A 108 18.95 -11.65 -24.47
N ARG A 109 18.40 -11.20 -25.60
CA ARG A 109 19.12 -10.30 -26.52
C ARG A 109 19.20 -8.86 -26.01
N VAL A 110 18.29 -8.47 -25.13
CA VAL A 110 18.17 -7.11 -24.62
C VAL A 110 18.49 -7.02 -23.12
N ALA A 111 18.92 -8.12 -22.50
CA ALA A 111 19.14 -8.21 -21.06
C ALA A 111 20.09 -7.11 -20.53
N LEU A 112 21.12 -6.75 -21.30
CA LEU A 112 22.09 -5.72 -20.93
C LEU A 112 21.73 -4.31 -21.44
N SER A 113 20.52 -4.11 -21.99
CA SER A 113 20.08 -2.79 -22.45
C SER A 113 19.82 -1.86 -21.27
N PRO A 114 20.38 -0.63 -21.25
CA PRO A 114 20.31 0.28 -20.10
C PRO A 114 18.90 0.61 -19.61
N GLY A 115 17.91 0.65 -20.50
CA GLY A 115 16.52 0.97 -20.16
C GLY A 115 15.65 -0.21 -19.72
N LEU A 116 16.15 -1.46 -19.80
CA LEU A 116 15.36 -2.63 -19.43
C LEU A 116 15.13 -2.74 -17.91
N PRO A 117 16.13 -2.52 -17.03
CA PRO A 117 15.92 -2.54 -15.58
C PRO A 117 14.86 -1.56 -15.11
N GLU A 118 14.79 -0.37 -15.69
CA GLU A 118 13.79 0.65 -15.37
C GLU A 118 12.37 0.17 -15.73
N LYS A 119 12.18 -0.37 -16.94
CA LYS A 119 10.87 -0.90 -17.37
C LYS A 119 10.43 -2.09 -16.53
N LEU A 120 11.36 -2.98 -16.17
CA LEU A 120 11.07 -4.10 -15.27
C LEU A 120 10.72 -3.62 -13.87
N SER A 121 11.44 -2.61 -13.34
CA SER A 121 11.13 -1.99 -12.05
C SER A 121 9.71 -1.46 -12.02
N THR A 122 9.31 -0.70 -13.02
CA THR A 122 7.93 -0.18 -13.13
C THR A 122 6.92 -1.31 -13.16
N LEU A 123 7.12 -2.32 -14.01
CA LEU A 123 6.20 -3.45 -14.17
C LEU A 123 6.05 -4.26 -12.86
N LEU A 124 7.15 -4.60 -12.18
CA LEU A 124 7.12 -5.35 -10.93
C LEU A 124 6.46 -4.55 -9.82
N MET A 125 6.73 -3.24 -9.74
CA MET A 125 6.05 -2.36 -8.78
C MET A 125 4.53 -2.32 -9.02
N ASP A 126 4.09 -2.29 -10.26
CA ASP A 126 2.66 -2.31 -10.57
C ASP A 126 2.02 -3.65 -10.15
N PHE A 127 2.68 -4.77 -10.39
CA PHE A 127 2.22 -6.08 -9.91
C PHE A 127 2.12 -6.14 -8.40
N GLN A 128 3.17 -5.74 -7.69
CA GLN A 128 3.20 -5.73 -6.23
C GLN A 128 2.16 -4.79 -5.63
N ARG A 129 1.91 -3.61 -6.23
CA ARG A 129 0.87 -2.67 -5.79
C ARG A 129 -0.54 -3.24 -5.90
N THR A 130 -0.79 -4.15 -6.84
CA THR A 130 -2.06 -4.86 -6.93
C THR A 130 -2.17 -6.04 -5.95
N GLY A 131 -1.11 -6.34 -5.21
CA GLY A 131 -1.02 -7.48 -4.30
C GLY A 131 -0.70 -8.80 -5.00
N LEU A 132 -0.34 -8.78 -6.29
CA LEU A 132 0.07 -9.98 -7.02
C LEU A 132 1.41 -10.47 -6.48
N SER A 133 1.47 -11.73 -6.07
CA SER A 133 2.70 -12.40 -5.66
C SER A 133 3.40 -13.09 -6.85
N SER A 134 4.69 -13.42 -6.70
CA SER A 134 5.42 -14.19 -7.70
C SER A 134 4.87 -15.60 -7.86
N GLU A 135 4.31 -16.21 -6.81
CA GLU A 135 3.66 -17.51 -6.82
C GLU A 135 2.37 -17.49 -7.63
N GLU A 136 1.52 -16.47 -7.42
CA GLU A 136 0.30 -16.29 -8.21
C GLU A 136 0.61 -16.01 -9.67
N PHE A 137 1.64 -15.17 -9.93
CA PHE A 137 2.09 -14.91 -11.29
C PHE A 137 2.63 -16.18 -11.97
N ALA A 138 3.30 -17.08 -11.24
CA ALA A 138 3.75 -18.38 -11.76
C ALA A 138 2.57 -19.23 -12.25
N ALA A 139 1.48 -19.29 -11.48
CA ALA A 139 0.28 -20.01 -11.88
C ALA A 139 -0.30 -19.45 -13.20
N TYR A 140 -0.40 -18.13 -13.35
CA TYR A 140 -0.82 -17.50 -14.62
C TYR A 140 0.12 -17.80 -15.77
N ALA A 141 1.44 -17.78 -15.54
CA ALA A 141 2.43 -18.04 -16.58
C ALA A 141 2.31 -19.47 -17.15
N GLU A 142 1.97 -20.46 -16.31
CA GLU A 142 1.75 -21.84 -16.74
C GLU A 142 0.48 -22.00 -17.60
N GLU A 143 -0.57 -21.27 -17.34
CA GLU A 143 -1.83 -21.31 -18.11
C GLU A 143 -1.72 -20.68 -19.50
N LEU A 144 -0.67 -19.87 -19.74
CA LEU A 144 -0.50 -19.20 -21.03
C LEU A 144 -0.22 -20.18 -22.16
N PRO A 145 -0.79 -19.94 -23.35
CA PRO A 145 -0.52 -20.76 -24.53
C PRO A 145 0.97 -20.66 -24.92
N SER A 146 1.52 -21.73 -25.45
CA SER A 146 2.91 -21.77 -25.95
C SER A 146 3.17 -20.65 -26.95
N GLY A 147 4.31 -19.97 -26.83
CA GLY A 147 4.71 -18.87 -27.71
C GLY A 147 5.48 -17.76 -27.00
N ALA A 148 5.64 -16.65 -27.69
CA ALA A 148 6.41 -15.49 -27.18
C ALA A 148 5.88 -14.94 -25.86
N LEU A 149 4.57 -14.96 -25.65
CA LEU A 149 3.96 -14.47 -24.41
C LEU A 149 4.31 -15.35 -23.21
N LYS A 150 4.23 -16.68 -23.38
CA LYS A 150 4.64 -17.63 -22.33
C LYS A 150 6.13 -17.50 -22.02
N ALA A 151 6.98 -17.44 -23.05
CA ALA A 151 8.42 -17.22 -22.87
C ALA A 151 8.71 -15.90 -22.12
N LYS A 152 8.00 -14.83 -22.46
CA LYS A 152 8.12 -13.55 -21.77
C LYS A 152 7.68 -13.64 -20.29
N ALA A 153 6.59 -14.34 -20.00
CA ALA A 153 6.10 -14.52 -18.63
C ALA A 153 7.09 -15.34 -17.80
N HIS A 154 7.65 -16.41 -18.35
CA HIS A 154 8.68 -17.20 -17.67
C HIS A 154 9.95 -16.40 -17.36
N ASP A 155 10.42 -15.59 -18.30
CA ASP A 155 11.58 -14.72 -18.08
C ASP A 155 11.26 -13.68 -16.98
N LEU A 156 10.07 -13.09 -17.00
CA LEU A 156 9.64 -12.14 -15.95
C LEU A 156 9.60 -12.80 -14.57
N LEU A 157 9.05 -14.01 -14.49
CA LEU A 157 9.01 -14.79 -13.24
C LEU A 157 10.43 -15.09 -12.72
N LEU A 158 11.32 -15.57 -13.60
CA LEU A 158 12.70 -15.86 -13.24
C LEU A 158 13.43 -14.61 -12.72
N LEU A 159 13.24 -13.47 -13.39
CA LEU A 159 13.83 -12.20 -12.99
C LEU A 159 13.24 -11.69 -11.67
N TRP A 160 11.93 -11.81 -11.47
CA TRP A 160 11.26 -11.43 -10.24
C TRP A 160 11.77 -12.23 -9.05
N GLN A 161 11.77 -13.57 -9.16
CA GLN A 161 12.28 -14.46 -8.10
C GLN A 161 13.76 -14.19 -7.78
N THR A 162 14.57 -13.93 -8.83
CA THR A 162 15.99 -13.59 -8.64
C THR A 162 16.15 -12.25 -7.94
N TYR A 163 15.35 -11.26 -8.32
CA TYR A 163 15.31 -9.95 -7.69
C TYR A 163 14.92 -10.06 -6.20
N ASP A 164 13.83 -10.79 -5.90
CA ASP A 164 13.39 -11.00 -4.52
C ASP A 164 14.49 -11.67 -3.68
N ALA A 165 15.18 -12.67 -4.23
CA ALA A 165 16.29 -13.31 -3.54
C ALA A 165 17.47 -12.35 -3.27
N LEU A 166 17.76 -11.44 -4.20
CA LEU A 166 18.85 -10.46 -4.03
C LEU A 166 18.56 -9.43 -2.93
N ILE A 167 17.30 -9.06 -2.72
CA ILE A 167 16.93 -8.05 -1.73
C ILE A 167 16.51 -8.64 -0.39
N ALA A 168 16.14 -9.93 -0.33
CA ALA A 168 15.44 -10.60 0.76
C ALA A 168 16.05 -10.36 2.16
N GLU A 169 17.38 -10.33 2.28
CA GLU A 169 18.03 -10.24 3.60
C GLU A 169 18.08 -8.83 4.16
N ARG A 170 18.24 -7.82 3.31
CA ARG A 170 18.62 -6.46 3.73
C ARG A 170 17.61 -5.38 3.39
N PHE A 171 16.82 -5.61 2.35
CA PHE A 171 15.93 -4.61 1.78
C PHE A 171 14.52 -5.14 1.63
N GLN A 172 13.59 -4.19 1.44
CA GLN A 172 12.19 -4.45 1.19
C GLN A 172 11.61 -3.37 0.30
N ASP A 173 10.82 -3.75 -0.67
CA ASP A 173 10.09 -2.83 -1.53
C ASP A 173 8.97 -2.10 -0.79
N GLU A 174 8.67 -0.88 -1.24
CA GLU A 174 7.62 -0.05 -0.65
C GLU A 174 6.24 -0.75 -0.61
N PRO A 175 5.73 -1.42 -1.66
CA PRO A 175 4.47 -2.12 -1.58
C PRO A 175 4.46 -3.23 -0.53
N THR A 176 5.50 -4.05 -0.47
CA THR A 176 5.63 -5.10 0.54
C THR A 176 5.64 -4.53 1.96
N GLN A 177 6.34 -3.41 2.17
CA GLN A 177 6.31 -2.70 3.45
C GLN A 177 4.90 -2.21 3.81
N GLN A 178 4.13 -1.72 2.84
CA GLN A 178 2.77 -1.26 3.09
C GLN A 178 1.85 -2.41 3.51
N PHE A 179 1.95 -3.58 2.88
CA PHE A 179 1.18 -4.76 3.26
C PHE A 179 1.55 -5.26 4.66
N GLU A 180 2.85 -5.41 4.97
CA GLU A 180 3.28 -5.80 6.33
C GLU A 180 2.81 -4.82 7.41
N LEU A 181 2.81 -3.51 7.12
CA LEU A 181 2.32 -2.52 8.07
C LEU A 181 0.83 -2.68 8.34
N VAL A 182 0.05 -2.99 7.31
CA VAL A 182 -1.38 -3.24 7.45
C VAL A 182 -1.64 -4.50 8.29
N GLU A 183 -0.90 -5.58 8.07
CA GLU A 183 -0.98 -6.82 8.86
C GLU A 183 -0.65 -6.59 10.34
N ARG A 184 0.28 -5.68 10.64
CA ARG A 184 0.68 -5.33 12.01
C ARG A 184 -0.22 -4.29 12.68
N LEU A 185 -1.20 -3.76 11.97
CA LEU A 185 -2.14 -2.76 12.50
C LEU A 185 -2.85 -3.21 13.79
N PRO A 186 -3.36 -4.45 13.91
CA PRO A 186 -3.99 -4.92 15.16
C PRO A 186 -3.07 -4.83 16.36
N GLU A 187 -1.78 -5.10 16.18
CA GLU A 187 -0.76 -5.06 17.24
C GLU A 187 -0.42 -3.64 17.68
N SER A 188 -0.61 -2.66 16.78
CA SER A 188 -0.26 -1.25 17.02
C SER A 188 -1.14 -0.57 18.08
N GLY A 189 -2.33 -1.10 18.34
CA GLY A 189 -3.33 -0.48 19.21
C GLY A 189 -3.91 0.84 18.67
N LEU A 190 -3.50 1.30 17.48
CA LEU A 190 -3.94 2.57 16.91
C LEU A 190 -5.45 2.64 16.64
N MET A 191 -6.05 1.50 16.33
CA MET A 191 -7.48 1.39 16.00
C MET A 191 -8.35 0.98 17.19
N ARG A 192 -7.73 0.75 18.37
CA ARG A 192 -8.48 0.36 19.56
C ARG A 192 -9.39 1.50 20.00
N ASP A 193 -10.68 1.23 20.11
CA ASP A 193 -11.72 2.18 20.53
C ASP A 193 -11.78 3.45 19.66
N ALA A 194 -11.32 3.38 18.40
CA ALA A 194 -11.32 4.49 17.46
C ALA A 194 -12.44 4.35 16.43
N ALA A 195 -13.12 5.45 16.12
CA ALA A 195 -13.95 5.58 14.93
C ALA A 195 -13.04 5.91 13.73
N VAL A 196 -13.12 5.09 12.67
CA VAL A 196 -12.29 5.25 11.48
C VAL A 196 -13.15 5.72 10.31
N PHE A 197 -12.76 6.85 9.74
CA PHE A 197 -13.40 7.42 8.56
C PHE A 197 -12.43 7.41 7.38
N VAL A 198 -12.92 7.10 6.18
CA VAL A 198 -12.14 7.13 4.93
C VAL A 198 -12.84 8.08 3.96
N TYR A 199 -12.11 9.10 3.50
CA TYR A 199 -12.71 10.19 2.74
C TYR A 199 -11.82 10.70 1.62
N GLN A 200 -12.45 11.16 0.51
CA GLN A 200 -11.79 11.78 -0.66
C GLN A 200 -10.79 10.90 -1.42
N PHE A 201 -10.94 9.59 -1.38
CA PHE A 201 -10.19 8.71 -2.28
C PHE A 201 -10.97 8.50 -3.58
N ASP A 202 -10.37 8.85 -4.72
CA ASP A 202 -10.92 8.53 -6.05
C ASP A 202 -10.85 7.01 -6.31
N MET A 203 -9.74 6.39 -5.89
CA MET A 203 -9.54 4.95 -5.83
C MET A 203 -8.90 4.57 -4.50
N LEU A 204 -9.40 3.51 -3.87
CA LEU A 204 -8.78 2.96 -2.68
C LEU A 204 -7.53 2.14 -3.08
N PRO A 205 -6.34 2.52 -2.60
CA PRO A 205 -5.15 1.69 -2.80
C PRO A 205 -5.36 0.30 -2.21
N THR A 206 -4.82 -0.75 -2.85
CA THR A 206 -4.98 -2.14 -2.38
C THR A 206 -4.61 -2.33 -0.92
N PRO A 207 -3.50 -1.78 -0.38
CA PRO A 207 -3.19 -1.87 1.04
C PRO A 207 -4.27 -1.26 1.94
N LEU A 208 -4.94 -0.20 1.50
CA LEU A 208 -6.05 0.39 2.25
C LEU A 208 -7.30 -0.49 2.21
N CYS A 209 -7.57 -1.18 1.10
CA CYS A 209 -8.64 -2.17 1.02
C CYS A 209 -8.38 -3.34 1.99
N VAL A 210 -7.15 -3.84 2.06
CA VAL A 210 -6.75 -4.89 3.00
C VAL A 210 -6.87 -4.41 4.44
N LEU A 211 -6.47 -3.17 4.73
CA LEU A 211 -6.65 -2.54 6.04
C LEU A 211 -8.13 -2.52 6.46
N LEU A 212 -9.02 -2.09 5.57
CA LEU A 212 -10.45 -2.06 5.86
C LEU A 212 -11.01 -3.48 6.10
N ALA A 213 -10.54 -4.46 5.32
CA ALA A 213 -10.92 -5.86 5.53
C ALA A 213 -10.45 -6.39 6.90
N ILE A 214 -9.22 -6.09 7.31
CA ILE A 214 -8.70 -6.47 8.64
C ILE A 214 -9.51 -5.81 9.75
N LEU A 215 -9.85 -4.53 9.62
CA LEU A 215 -10.69 -3.84 10.61
C LEU A 215 -12.06 -4.49 10.78
N LEU A 216 -12.65 -5.01 9.69
CA LEU A 216 -13.90 -5.75 9.73
C LEU A 216 -13.78 -7.10 10.46
N ILE A 217 -12.65 -7.77 10.32
CA ILE A 217 -12.40 -9.10 10.89
C ILE A 217 -12.00 -9.01 12.36
N VAL A 218 -11.12 -8.06 12.71
CA VAL A 218 -10.51 -7.96 14.06
C VAL A 218 -11.37 -7.14 15.02
N GLY A 219 -12.23 -6.27 14.52
CA GLY A 219 -13.14 -5.45 15.34
C GLY A 219 -14.46 -6.14 15.71
N GLY A 220 -14.62 -7.44 15.42
CA GLY A 220 -15.81 -8.24 15.72
C GLY A 220 -15.84 -8.80 17.15
#